data_9c29ef4311d67762a79776fc4fa308d8
#
_entry.id   9c29ef4311d67762a79776fc4fa308d8
#
_cell.length_a   1.000
_cell.length_b   1.000
_cell.length_c   1.000
_cell.angle_alpha   90.00
_cell.angle_beta   90.00
_cell.angle_gamma   90.00
#
_symmetry.space_group_name_H-M   'P 1'
#
loop_
_entity.id
_entity.type
_entity.pdbx_description
1 polymer ?
#
loop_
_entity_poly.entity_id
_entity_poly.type
_entity_poly.pdbx_seq_one_letter_code
_entity_poly.pdbx_strand_id
1 'polypeptide(L)'
;EQQAALQPNAIAVYHNGNTLSYAELNKRANRLAHKLIELGITNETLVAVYTVRSIEMLTGMMAILKAGGAYVPIDPDYPPDRVSYMLSDSAAPVVLANKKTLSSLTASNAQAICLDDFDFSDSSLSDANPNLPVAAAQLGYTIYTSGSTGLPKGVEIEHRNAVALIEWMRDTFTAEEFSGVAASTSVCFDLSVYEIFGT
;
A
#
# COMPACT_ATOMS: atom_id res chain seq x y z
N GLU A 1 9.49 -9.11 -4.27
CA GLU A 1 10.50 -10.02 -3.70
C GLU A 1 11.39 -10.60 -4.80
N GLN A 2 10.82 -11.15 -5.86
CA GLN A 2 11.61 -11.70 -6.98
C GLN A 2 12.52 -10.63 -7.60
N GLN A 3 12.02 -9.43 -7.90
CA GLN A 3 12.83 -8.35 -8.45
C GLN A 3 13.94 -7.91 -7.49
N ALA A 4 13.67 -7.87 -6.18
CA ALA A 4 14.69 -7.58 -5.18
C ALA A 4 15.82 -8.62 -5.13
N ALA A 5 15.52 -9.88 -5.47
CA ALA A 5 16.53 -10.94 -5.57
C ALA A 5 17.28 -10.90 -6.91
N LEU A 6 16.58 -10.63 -8.03
CA LEU A 6 17.17 -10.64 -9.38
C LEU A 6 17.97 -9.36 -9.68
N GLN A 7 17.48 -8.19 -9.25
CA GLN A 7 18.03 -6.89 -9.56
C GLN A 7 18.10 -5.98 -8.31
N PRO A 8 18.82 -6.40 -7.25
CA PRO A 8 18.79 -5.74 -5.94
C PRO A 8 19.15 -4.25 -5.98
N ASN A 9 20.05 -3.87 -6.87
CA ASN A 9 20.57 -2.50 -6.98
C ASN A 9 19.85 -1.64 -8.03
N ALA A 10 18.93 -2.21 -8.81
CA ALA A 10 18.14 -1.44 -9.76
C ALA A 10 17.18 -0.51 -9.00
N ILE A 11 16.89 0.65 -9.57
CA ILE A 11 15.96 1.62 -8.99
C ILE A 11 14.54 1.05 -9.08
N ALA A 12 13.91 0.86 -7.94
CA ALA A 12 12.50 0.45 -7.85
C ALA A 12 11.55 1.65 -7.84
N VAL A 13 11.97 2.75 -7.22
CA VAL A 13 11.13 3.95 -7.11
C VAL A 13 11.99 5.22 -7.15
N TYR A 14 11.47 6.24 -7.84
CA TYR A 14 11.99 7.59 -7.85
C TYR A 14 10.89 8.56 -7.42
N HIS A 15 11.15 9.43 -6.46
CA HIS A 15 10.22 10.47 -6.05
C HIS A 15 10.97 11.72 -5.55
N ASN A 16 10.69 12.89 -6.16
CA ASN A 16 11.24 14.18 -5.74
C ASN A 16 12.77 14.18 -5.54
N GLY A 17 13.53 13.61 -6.47
CA GLY A 17 14.99 13.55 -6.40
C GLY A 17 15.55 12.40 -5.56
N ASN A 18 14.72 11.66 -4.83
CA ASN A 18 15.11 10.52 -4.04
C ASN A 18 14.82 9.21 -4.78
N THR A 19 15.67 8.21 -4.60
CA THR A 19 15.52 6.88 -5.17
C THR A 19 15.62 5.82 -4.09
N LEU A 20 14.90 4.70 -4.29
CA LEU A 20 15.16 3.45 -3.60
C LEU A 20 15.45 2.34 -4.61
N SER A 21 16.40 1.47 -4.27
CA SER A 21 16.58 0.22 -5.00
C SER A 21 15.51 -0.81 -4.60
N TYR A 22 15.34 -1.87 -5.42
CA TYR A 22 14.45 -2.98 -5.08
C TYR A 22 14.82 -3.64 -3.75
N ALA A 23 16.12 -3.83 -3.48
CA ALA A 23 16.57 -4.40 -2.21
C ALA A 23 16.19 -3.53 -1.01
N GLU A 24 16.40 -2.22 -1.11
CA GLU A 24 16.08 -1.30 -0.02
C GLU A 24 14.56 -1.16 0.19
N LEU A 25 13.77 -1.06 -0.88
CA LEU A 25 12.30 -1.05 -0.80
C LEU A 25 11.80 -2.33 -0.11
N ASN A 26 12.33 -3.50 -0.52
CA ASN A 26 11.95 -4.78 0.07
C ASN A 26 12.27 -4.84 1.57
N LYS A 27 13.48 -4.42 1.99
CA LYS A 27 13.88 -4.39 3.40
C LYS A 27 13.01 -3.46 4.25
N ARG A 28 12.74 -2.25 3.76
CA ARG A 28 11.86 -1.28 4.45
C ARG A 28 10.44 -1.82 4.59
N ALA A 29 9.91 -2.38 3.50
CA ALA A 29 8.58 -2.99 3.53
C ALA A 29 8.52 -4.19 4.48
N ASN A 30 9.58 -5.01 4.56
CA ASN A 30 9.64 -6.14 5.49
C ASN A 30 9.61 -5.68 6.95
N ARG A 31 10.41 -4.69 7.32
CA ARG A 31 10.42 -4.15 8.70
C ARG A 31 9.04 -3.64 9.12
N LEU A 32 8.41 -2.85 8.25
CA LEU A 32 7.06 -2.35 8.55
C LEU A 32 6.03 -3.49 8.54
N ALA A 33 6.18 -4.51 7.69
CA ALA A 33 5.30 -5.69 7.68
C ALA A 33 5.40 -6.46 9.00
N HIS A 34 6.61 -6.70 9.52
CA HIS A 34 6.79 -7.33 10.83
C HIS A 34 6.14 -6.50 11.94
N LYS A 35 6.25 -5.17 11.89
CA LYS A 35 5.54 -4.28 12.82
C LYS A 35 4.03 -4.40 12.73
N LEU A 36 3.48 -4.49 11.53
CA LEU A 36 2.04 -4.70 11.32
C LEU A 36 1.57 -6.05 11.86
N ILE A 37 2.37 -7.11 11.67
CA ILE A 37 2.09 -8.45 12.23
C ILE A 37 2.09 -8.41 13.76
N GLU A 38 3.06 -7.72 14.39
CA GLU A 38 3.07 -7.51 15.85
C GLU A 38 1.82 -6.79 16.36
N LEU A 39 1.24 -5.90 15.54
CA LEU A 39 -0.01 -5.20 15.85
C LEU A 39 -1.27 -6.01 15.55
N GLY A 40 -1.11 -7.28 15.18
CA GLY A 40 -2.22 -8.20 14.95
C GLY A 40 -2.81 -8.15 13.54
N ILE A 41 -2.12 -7.54 12.57
CA ILE A 41 -2.56 -7.63 11.17
C ILE A 41 -2.35 -9.06 10.68
N THR A 42 -3.41 -9.63 10.14
CA THR A 42 -3.47 -10.98 9.60
C THR A 42 -4.14 -10.97 8.22
N ASN A 43 -4.35 -12.15 7.65
CA ASN A 43 -4.96 -12.29 6.34
C ASN A 43 -6.28 -11.50 6.26
N GLU A 44 -6.42 -10.71 5.18
CA GLU A 44 -7.59 -9.88 4.85
C GLU A 44 -7.90 -8.74 5.84
N THR A 45 -7.06 -8.55 6.88
CA THR A 45 -7.24 -7.38 7.75
C THR A 45 -7.04 -6.10 6.95
N LEU A 46 -8.04 -5.21 6.96
CA LEU A 46 -7.94 -3.92 6.28
C LEU A 46 -7.02 -2.97 7.06
N VAL A 47 -6.11 -2.32 6.35
CA VAL A 47 -5.24 -1.27 6.88
C VAL A 47 -5.42 -0.01 6.05
N ALA A 48 -5.80 1.09 6.68
CA ALA A 48 -5.99 2.34 5.98
C ALA A 48 -4.65 2.98 5.60
N VAL A 49 -4.56 3.55 4.40
CA VAL A 49 -3.42 4.32 3.91
C VAL A 49 -3.89 5.75 3.67
N TYR A 50 -3.71 6.59 4.68
CA TYR A 50 -4.14 8.00 4.70
C TYR A 50 -2.92 8.90 4.71
N THR A 51 -2.28 9.05 3.56
CA THR A 51 -1.02 9.79 3.43
C THR A 51 -0.88 10.41 2.04
N VAL A 52 -0.08 11.47 1.95
CA VAL A 52 0.31 12.03 0.65
C VAL A 52 1.23 11.06 -0.09
N ARG A 53 1.26 11.18 -1.40
CA ARG A 53 2.15 10.38 -2.26
C ARG A 53 3.61 10.57 -1.85
N SER A 54 4.29 9.47 -1.57
CA SER A 54 5.69 9.43 -1.16
C SER A 54 6.26 8.01 -1.33
N ILE A 55 7.58 7.88 -1.14
CA ILE A 55 8.25 6.58 -1.08
C ILE A 55 7.72 5.76 0.11
N GLU A 56 7.46 6.42 1.23
CA GLU A 56 6.94 5.80 2.46
C GLU A 56 5.51 5.28 2.26
N MET A 57 4.67 5.99 1.50
CA MET A 57 3.34 5.49 1.12
C MET A 57 3.44 4.16 0.36
N LEU A 58 4.28 4.10 -0.67
CA LEU A 58 4.50 2.89 -1.44
C LEU A 58 5.05 1.76 -0.57
N THR A 59 6.05 2.08 0.27
CA THR A 59 6.62 1.13 1.24
C THR A 59 5.54 0.59 2.18
N GLY A 60 4.63 1.45 2.65
CA GLY A 60 3.50 1.09 3.49
C GLY A 60 2.52 0.13 2.81
N MET A 61 2.15 0.43 1.56
CA MET A 61 1.27 -0.47 0.77
C MET A 61 1.89 -1.86 0.60
N MET A 62 3.18 -1.91 0.24
CA MET A 62 3.92 -3.18 0.14
C MET A 62 3.99 -3.91 1.48
N ALA A 63 4.20 -3.20 2.58
CA ALA A 63 4.26 -3.78 3.92
C ALA A 63 2.92 -4.40 4.34
N ILE A 64 1.80 -3.75 4.04
CA ILE A 64 0.46 -4.28 4.31
C ILE A 64 0.26 -5.62 3.60
N LEU A 65 0.55 -5.67 2.29
CA LEU A 65 0.43 -6.90 1.51
C LEU A 65 1.35 -8.01 2.02
N LYS A 66 2.59 -7.68 2.43
CA LYS A 66 3.54 -8.62 3.03
C LYS A 66 3.10 -9.14 4.41
N ALA A 67 2.36 -8.34 5.16
CA ALA A 67 1.76 -8.74 6.42
C ALA A 67 0.49 -9.62 6.24
N GLY A 68 0.06 -9.87 5.01
CA GLY A 68 -1.16 -10.61 4.68
C GLY A 68 -2.42 -9.75 4.71
N GLY A 69 -2.32 -8.47 5.06
CA GLY A 69 -3.43 -7.54 5.08
C GLY A 69 -3.82 -7.01 3.69
N ALA A 70 -4.88 -6.23 3.65
CA ALA A 70 -5.35 -5.53 2.45
C ALA A 70 -5.38 -4.02 2.71
N TYR A 71 -4.92 -3.22 1.75
CA TYR A 71 -4.87 -1.77 1.95
C TYR A 71 -6.18 -1.08 1.52
N VAL A 72 -6.53 -0.02 2.26
CA VAL A 72 -7.64 0.89 1.96
C VAL A 72 -7.06 2.28 1.75
N PRO A 73 -6.89 2.75 0.52
CA PRO A 73 -6.36 4.08 0.26
C PRO A 73 -7.42 5.14 0.54
N ILE A 74 -7.02 6.19 1.24
CA ILE A 74 -7.85 7.36 1.55
C ILE A 74 -7.11 8.60 1.09
N ASP A 75 -7.76 9.39 0.23
CA ASP A 75 -7.17 10.62 -0.29
C ASP A 75 -7.14 11.71 0.80
N PRO A 76 -5.99 12.32 1.08
CA PRO A 76 -5.89 13.39 2.06
C PRO A 76 -6.74 14.63 1.75
N ASP A 77 -7.11 14.81 0.49
CA ASP A 77 -7.91 15.95 0.05
C ASP A 77 -9.43 15.67 0.13
N TYR A 78 -9.84 14.48 0.61
CA TYR A 78 -11.26 14.22 0.88
C TYR A 78 -11.78 15.03 2.06
N PRO A 79 -13.07 15.43 2.02
CA PRO A 79 -13.72 16.07 3.16
C PRO A 79 -13.59 15.20 4.43
N PRO A 80 -13.42 15.82 5.62
CA PRO A 80 -13.23 15.10 6.89
C PRO A 80 -14.33 14.07 7.19
N ASP A 81 -15.57 14.38 6.87
CA ASP A 81 -16.71 13.47 7.07
C ASP A 81 -16.57 12.21 6.21
N ARG A 82 -16.06 12.34 4.98
CA ARG A 82 -15.79 11.21 4.10
C ARG A 82 -14.66 10.34 4.62
N VAL A 83 -13.58 10.95 5.10
CA VAL A 83 -12.45 10.24 5.72
C VAL A 83 -12.93 9.47 6.95
N SER A 84 -13.69 10.13 7.84
CA SER A 84 -14.24 9.52 9.05
C SER A 84 -15.18 8.35 8.72
N TYR A 85 -16.03 8.52 7.71
CA TYR A 85 -16.90 7.45 7.23
C TYR A 85 -16.10 6.24 6.74
N MET A 86 -15.11 6.45 5.86
CA MET A 86 -14.29 5.37 5.29
C MET A 86 -13.49 4.61 6.37
N LEU A 87 -12.94 5.32 7.36
CA LEU A 87 -12.24 4.71 8.48
C LEU A 87 -13.19 3.89 9.37
N SER A 88 -14.40 4.37 9.59
CA SER A 88 -15.42 3.66 10.38
C SER A 88 -15.98 2.45 9.64
N ASP A 89 -16.31 2.60 8.35
CA ASP A 89 -16.92 1.56 7.52
C ASP A 89 -15.93 0.42 7.24
N SER A 90 -14.65 0.73 6.96
CA SER A 90 -13.60 -0.27 6.75
C SER A 90 -13.22 -1.00 8.04
N ALA A 91 -13.55 -0.45 9.21
CA ALA A 91 -13.13 -0.94 10.52
C ALA A 91 -11.61 -1.27 10.61
N ALA A 92 -10.78 -0.56 9.84
CA ALA A 92 -9.34 -0.77 9.79
C ALA A 92 -8.72 -0.54 11.19
N PRO A 93 -8.06 -1.55 11.80
CA PRO A 93 -7.48 -1.41 13.14
C PRO A 93 -6.22 -0.54 13.14
N VAL A 94 -5.58 -0.38 11.98
CA VAL A 94 -4.37 0.42 11.82
C VAL A 94 -4.55 1.39 10.65
N VAL A 95 -4.02 2.61 10.81
CA VAL A 95 -3.91 3.61 9.76
C VAL A 95 -2.45 4.03 9.59
N LEU A 96 -1.93 3.91 8.37
CA LEU A 96 -0.65 4.49 7.97
C LEU A 96 -0.89 5.94 7.55
N ALA A 97 -0.24 6.87 8.22
CA ALA A 97 -0.39 8.30 8.00
C ALA A 97 0.98 8.99 7.91
N ASN A 98 1.01 10.20 7.41
CA ASN A 98 2.17 11.09 7.57
C ASN A 98 1.86 12.22 8.55
N LYS A 99 2.84 13.06 8.89
CA LYS A 99 2.64 14.17 9.84
C LYS A 99 1.50 15.11 9.45
N LYS A 100 1.34 15.36 8.14
CA LYS A 100 0.29 16.24 7.62
C LYS A 100 -1.09 15.63 7.86
N THR A 101 -1.27 14.36 7.52
CA THR A 101 -2.58 13.69 7.62
C THR A 101 -2.89 13.23 9.04
N LEU A 102 -1.87 12.91 9.84
CA LEU A 102 -2.02 12.51 11.24
C LEU A 102 -2.73 13.60 12.06
N SER A 103 -2.42 14.87 11.80
CA SER A 103 -3.05 15.99 12.49
C SER A 103 -4.55 16.17 12.18
N SER A 104 -5.01 15.62 11.05
CA SER A 104 -6.41 15.66 10.62
C SER A 104 -7.19 14.37 10.92
N LEU A 105 -6.53 13.34 11.49
CA LEU A 105 -7.20 12.15 11.97
C LEU A 105 -8.01 12.49 13.23
N THR A 106 -9.31 12.73 13.05
CA THR A 106 -10.25 12.96 14.14
C THR A 106 -10.98 11.65 14.48
N ALA A 107 -11.04 11.32 15.77
CA ALA A 107 -11.94 10.31 16.36
C ALA A 107 -11.94 8.92 15.67
N SER A 108 -10.78 8.41 15.25
CA SER A 108 -10.65 7.02 14.81
C SER A 108 -10.16 6.15 15.97
N ASN A 109 -10.73 4.95 16.13
CA ASN A 109 -10.21 3.94 17.05
C ASN A 109 -9.00 3.19 16.48
N ALA A 110 -8.61 3.46 15.24
CA ALA A 110 -7.47 2.83 14.60
C ALA A 110 -6.16 3.33 15.21
N GLN A 111 -5.21 2.42 15.41
CA GLN A 111 -3.86 2.78 15.79
C GLN A 111 -3.14 3.46 14.63
N ALA A 112 -2.70 4.70 14.81
CA ALA A 112 -1.97 5.42 13.79
C ALA A 112 -0.48 5.09 13.83
N ILE A 113 0.11 4.82 12.67
CA ILE A 113 1.56 4.75 12.44
C ILE A 113 1.95 5.93 11.57
N CYS A 114 2.77 6.84 12.10
CA CYS A 114 3.34 7.94 11.34
C CYS A 114 4.53 7.45 10.51
N LEU A 115 4.38 7.41 9.20
CA LEU A 115 5.41 6.93 8.29
C LEU A 115 6.65 7.85 8.25
N ASP A 116 6.47 9.15 8.51
CA ASP A 116 7.58 10.11 8.57
C ASP A 116 8.48 9.90 9.80
N ASP A 117 7.96 9.28 10.85
CA ASP A 117 8.66 9.02 12.11
C ASP A 117 9.05 7.55 12.27
N PHE A 118 8.59 6.67 11.36
CA PHE A 118 8.92 5.25 11.40
C PHE A 118 10.38 5.02 11.02
N ASP A 119 11.15 4.42 11.92
CA ASP A 119 12.55 4.09 11.63
C ASP A 119 12.65 2.83 10.75
N PHE A 120 12.72 3.03 9.45
CA PHE A 120 12.92 1.95 8.48
C PHE A 120 14.28 1.26 8.58
N SER A 121 15.22 1.78 9.41
CA SER A 121 16.54 1.18 9.67
C SER A 121 16.62 0.40 10.97
N ASP A 122 15.52 0.38 11.76
CA ASP A 122 15.47 -0.30 13.06
C ASP A 122 15.84 -1.79 12.92
N SER A 123 16.98 -2.16 13.47
CA SER A 123 17.50 -3.52 13.44
C SER A 123 16.79 -4.49 14.41
N SER A 124 15.94 -3.99 15.28
CA SER A 124 15.09 -4.85 16.13
C SER A 124 13.96 -5.48 15.33
N LEU A 125 13.57 -4.87 14.20
CA LEU A 125 12.61 -5.41 13.25
C LEU A 125 13.33 -6.19 12.15
N SER A 126 12.84 -7.40 11.85
CA SER A 126 13.41 -8.24 10.81
C SER A 126 13.26 -7.59 9.41
N ASP A 127 14.32 -7.61 8.61
CA ASP A 127 14.28 -7.23 7.20
C ASP A 127 14.12 -8.43 6.24
N ALA A 128 13.95 -9.64 6.79
CA ALA A 128 13.61 -10.83 6.02
C ALA A 128 12.13 -10.84 5.61
N ASN A 129 11.83 -11.45 4.46
CA ASN A 129 10.44 -11.59 4.02
C ASN A 129 9.62 -12.37 5.07
N PRO A 130 8.41 -11.91 5.43
CA PRO A 130 7.56 -12.62 6.41
C PRO A 130 7.14 -14.03 5.93
N ASN A 131 7.16 -14.28 4.61
CA ASN A 131 6.82 -15.57 3.99
C ASN A 131 5.46 -16.14 4.42
N LEU A 132 4.48 -15.28 4.63
CA LEU A 132 3.12 -15.69 4.93
C LEU A 132 2.47 -16.34 3.69
N PRO A 133 1.68 -17.41 3.86
CA PRO A 133 0.92 -17.96 2.77
C PRO A 133 -0.20 -16.98 2.37
N VAL A 134 -0.19 -16.54 1.10
CA VAL A 134 -1.22 -15.67 0.52
C VAL A 134 -1.95 -16.44 -0.56
N ALA A 135 -3.26 -16.63 -0.38
CA ALA A 135 -4.10 -17.27 -1.38
C ALA A 135 -4.48 -16.27 -2.49
N ALA A 136 -4.61 -16.75 -3.71
CA ALA A 136 -5.00 -15.92 -4.87
C ALA A 136 -6.37 -15.25 -4.69
N ALA A 137 -7.29 -15.89 -3.97
CA ALA A 137 -8.62 -15.36 -3.63
C ALA A 137 -8.63 -14.47 -2.37
N GLN A 138 -7.48 -14.27 -1.73
CA GLN A 138 -7.36 -13.39 -0.58
C GLN A 138 -7.44 -11.93 -1.03
N LEU A 139 -8.06 -11.09 -0.19
CA LEU A 139 -8.21 -9.66 -0.42
C LEU A 139 -6.84 -8.96 -0.49
N GLY A 140 -6.65 -8.17 -1.55
CA GLY A 140 -5.43 -7.36 -1.72
C GLY A 140 -5.67 -5.89 -1.37
N TYR A 141 -6.82 -5.35 -1.76
CA TYR A 141 -7.16 -3.96 -1.47
C TYR A 141 -8.67 -3.68 -1.59
N THR A 142 -9.09 -2.57 -0.99
CA THR A 142 -10.47 -2.06 -1.10
C THR A 142 -10.44 -0.61 -1.54
N ILE A 143 -11.03 -0.29 -2.68
CA ILE A 143 -11.17 1.08 -3.19
C ILE A 143 -12.62 1.55 -3.02
N TYR A 144 -12.79 2.73 -2.40
CA TYR A 144 -14.11 3.34 -2.20
C TYR A 144 -14.56 4.13 -3.42
N THR A 145 -15.72 3.76 -3.95
CA THR A 145 -16.37 4.44 -5.07
C THR A 145 -17.60 5.22 -4.61
N SER A 146 -18.09 6.17 -5.41
CA SER A 146 -19.34 6.87 -5.15
C SER A 146 -20.51 5.88 -5.24
N GLY A 147 -21.20 5.64 -4.11
CA GLY A 147 -22.36 4.78 -4.08
C GLY A 147 -23.62 5.47 -4.63
N SER A 148 -24.51 4.70 -5.26
CA SER A 148 -25.83 5.18 -5.74
C SER A 148 -26.72 5.72 -4.60
N THR A 149 -26.42 5.39 -3.35
CA THR A 149 -27.13 5.81 -2.14
C THR A 149 -26.55 7.09 -1.51
N GLY A 150 -25.55 7.71 -2.13
CA GLY A 150 -24.86 8.90 -1.63
C GLY A 150 -23.68 8.64 -0.69
N LEU A 151 -23.61 7.45 -0.07
CA LEU A 151 -22.45 7.05 0.73
C LEU A 151 -21.44 6.26 -0.11
N PRO A 152 -20.12 6.47 0.13
CA PRO A 152 -19.09 5.67 -0.54
C PRO A 152 -19.25 4.18 -0.24
N LYS A 153 -18.91 3.32 -1.22
CA LYS A 153 -18.92 1.86 -1.06
C LYS A 153 -17.54 1.31 -1.34
N GLY A 154 -17.03 0.47 -0.45
CA GLY A 154 -15.78 -0.27 -0.64
C GLY A 154 -15.97 -1.37 -1.68
N VAL A 155 -15.13 -1.37 -2.72
CA VAL A 155 -15.02 -2.43 -3.71
C VAL A 155 -13.79 -3.25 -3.37
N GLU A 156 -14.02 -4.48 -2.96
CA GLU A 156 -13.00 -5.44 -2.55
C GLU A 156 -12.39 -6.13 -3.77
N ILE A 157 -11.08 -6.13 -3.85
CA ILE A 157 -10.32 -6.71 -4.97
C ILE A 157 -9.34 -7.75 -4.42
N GLU A 158 -9.47 -8.97 -4.94
CA GLU A 158 -8.59 -10.09 -4.58
C GLU A 158 -7.24 -10.00 -5.31
N HIS A 159 -6.20 -10.64 -4.77
CA HIS A 159 -4.88 -10.70 -5.39
C HIS A 159 -4.92 -11.21 -6.83
N ARG A 160 -5.74 -12.23 -7.12
CA ARG A 160 -5.88 -12.78 -8.48
C ARG A 160 -6.35 -11.77 -9.52
N ASN A 161 -7.18 -10.78 -9.11
CA ASN A 161 -7.67 -9.75 -10.02
C ASN A 161 -6.54 -8.78 -10.41
N ALA A 162 -5.73 -8.35 -9.42
CA ALA A 162 -4.56 -7.50 -9.66
C ALA A 162 -3.50 -8.23 -10.50
N VAL A 163 -3.23 -9.51 -10.19
CA VAL A 163 -2.28 -10.34 -10.95
C VAL A 163 -2.73 -10.49 -12.40
N ALA A 164 -4.01 -10.78 -12.65
CA ALA A 164 -4.54 -10.89 -14.01
C ALA A 164 -4.35 -9.60 -14.83
N LEU A 165 -4.54 -8.42 -14.21
CA LEU A 165 -4.27 -7.14 -14.85
C LEU A 165 -2.78 -7.01 -15.21
N ILE A 166 -1.87 -7.31 -14.26
CA ILE A 166 -0.42 -7.20 -14.46
C ILE A 166 0.07 -8.19 -15.55
N GLU A 167 -0.43 -9.41 -15.55
CA GLU A 167 -0.10 -10.41 -16.57
C GLU A 167 -0.57 -9.95 -17.95
N TRP A 168 -1.80 -9.49 -18.10
CA TRP A 168 -2.29 -8.94 -19.36
C TRP A 168 -1.41 -7.80 -19.88
N MET A 169 -0.90 -6.98 -18.99
CA MET A 169 -0.05 -5.86 -19.37
C MET A 169 1.33 -6.32 -19.83
N ARG A 170 1.91 -7.30 -19.14
CA ARG A 170 3.19 -7.92 -19.57
C ARG A 170 3.10 -8.52 -20.97
N ASP A 171 1.92 -9.01 -21.35
CA ASP A 171 1.67 -9.55 -22.68
C ASP A 171 1.41 -8.46 -23.72
N THR A 172 1.02 -7.27 -23.28
CA THR A 172 0.63 -6.16 -24.17
C THR A 172 1.77 -5.18 -24.45
N PHE A 173 2.60 -4.90 -23.46
CA PHE A 173 3.68 -3.92 -23.53
C PHE A 173 5.06 -4.57 -23.58
N THR A 174 6.02 -3.88 -24.19
CA THR A 174 7.41 -4.33 -24.25
C THR A 174 8.16 -4.02 -22.96
N ALA A 175 9.29 -4.70 -22.72
CA ALA A 175 10.17 -4.42 -21.58
C ALA A 175 10.73 -2.98 -21.60
N GLU A 176 10.87 -2.36 -22.79
CA GLU A 176 11.33 -0.97 -22.91
C GLU A 176 10.26 0.00 -22.41
N GLU A 177 8.99 -0.22 -22.76
CA GLU A 177 7.84 0.58 -22.30
C GLU A 177 7.64 0.43 -20.77
N PHE A 178 8.05 -0.70 -20.20
CA PHE A 178 8.03 -0.93 -18.76
C PHE A 178 9.31 -0.51 -18.02
N SER A 179 10.29 0.07 -18.69
CA SER A 179 11.53 0.52 -18.04
C SER A 179 11.31 1.61 -16.98
N GLY A 180 10.14 2.25 -17.01
CA GLY A 180 9.69 3.20 -15.99
C GLY A 180 8.26 3.65 -16.26
N VAL A 181 7.41 3.57 -15.24
CA VAL A 181 6.00 4.01 -15.28
C VAL A 181 5.80 5.21 -14.37
N ALA A 182 5.15 6.26 -14.89
CA ALA A 182 4.77 7.41 -14.10
C ALA A 182 3.54 7.08 -13.24
N ALA A 183 3.73 6.94 -11.93
CA ALA A 183 2.65 6.73 -10.97
C ALA A 183 1.93 8.06 -10.70
N SER A 184 1.06 8.51 -11.61
CA SER A 184 0.37 9.80 -11.56
C SER A 184 -1.09 9.72 -11.08
N THR A 185 -1.72 8.56 -11.25
CA THR A 185 -3.11 8.33 -10.85
C THR A 185 -3.24 8.28 -9.32
N SER A 186 -4.30 8.87 -8.76
CA SER A 186 -4.58 8.73 -7.33
C SER A 186 -4.65 7.25 -6.93
N VAL A 187 -4.04 6.89 -5.79
CA VAL A 187 -4.09 5.51 -5.26
C VAL A 187 -5.50 5.04 -4.90
N CYS A 188 -6.47 5.97 -4.88
CA CYS A 188 -7.89 5.67 -4.71
C CYS A 188 -8.59 5.23 -6.01
N PHE A 189 -7.84 5.05 -7.11
CA PHE A 189 -8.33 4.51 -8.39
C PHE A 189 -7.56 3.25 -8.76
N ASP A 190 -8.23 2.30 -9.35
CA ASP A 190 -7.71 0.98 -9.73
C ASP A 190 -6.55 1.02 -10.73
N LEU A 191 -6.52 2.03 -11.62
CA LEU A 191 -5.42 2.23 -12.54
C LEU A 191 -4.06 2.41 -11.82
N SER A 192 -4.05 2.94 -10.59
CA SER A 192 -2.84 3.07 -9.78
C SER A 192 -2.17 1.73 -9.47
N VAL A 193 -2.93 0.65 -9.42
CA VAL A 193 -2.41 -0.72 -9.21
C VAL A 193 -1.45 -1.12 -10.31
N TYR A 194 -1.81 -0.78 -11.56
CA TYR A 194 -0.93 -0.95 -12.69
C TYR A 194 0.36 -0.11 -12.57
N GLU A 195 0.20 1.18 -12.29
CA GLU A 195 1.33 2.11 -12.20
C GLU A 195 2.32 1.73 -11.09
N ILE A 196 1.84 1.09 -10.03
CA ILE A 196 2.64 0.76 -8.84
C ILE A 196 3.22 -0.66 -8.90
N PHE A 197 2.45 -1.63 -9.38
CA PHE A 197 2.82 -3.05 -9.29
C PHE A 197 3.19 -3.68 -10.64
N GLY A 198 3.00 -2.95 -11.75
CA GLY A 198 3.23 -3.46 -13.10
C GLY A 198 4.70 -3.41 -13.55
N THR A 199 5.60 -2.71 -12.83
CA THR A 199 7.03 -2.52 -13.18
C THR A 199 7.96 -3.44 -12.43
#